data_701e5575ac500e8b74268ed554debeeb
#
_entry.id   701e5575ac500e8b74268ed554debeeb
#
_cell.length_a   1.000
_cell.length_b   1.000
_cell.length_c   1.000
_cell.angle_alpha   90.00
_cell.angle_beta   90.00
_cell.angle_gamma   90.00
#
_symmetry.space_group_name_H-M   'P 1'
#
loop_
_entity.id
_entity.type
_entity.pdbx_description
1 polymer ?
#
loop_
_entity_poly.entity_id
_entity_poly.type
_entity_poly.pdbx_seq_one_letter_code
_entity_poly.pdbx_strand_id
1 'polypeptide(L)'
;ADISSNINDAERQQIDTYAKGISYTDQATATFLDQLNMIEQPITVIFYGDHLPGIYSSAAKYKENQLTLHESDYFIWSNSSSSSAGSKLSPEESDYSSSNFFMASAAEHMDAKVTPFLALLTEVHQSVPAVSRFASTDADWGTGSTSYLDSSGQLIKKKNLSSEAKHLLEDYRLVQYDQTAGKGYLSENWFNRVP
;
A
#
# COMPACT_ATOMS: atom_id res chain seq x y z
N ALA A 1 -1.01 11.63 -12.21
CA ALA A 1 -1.47 12.32 -13.44
C ALA A 1 -2.52 13.37 -13.08
N ASP A 2 -2.55 14.51 -13.78
CA ASP A 2 -3.64 15.48 -13.61
C ASP A 2 -4.86 15.04 -14.43
N ILE A 3 -5.92 14.59 -13.74
CA ILE A 3 -7.16 14.12 -14.35
C ILE A 3 -8.21 15.24 -14.53
N SER A 4 -7.91 16.47 -14.14
CA SER A 4 -8.86 17.59 -14.09
C SER A 4 -9.50 17.91 -15.44
N SER A 5 -8.76 17.75 -16.54
CA SER A 5 -9.26 17.94 -17.89
C SER A 5 -10.25 16.87 -18.38
N ASN A 6 -10.32 15.74 -17.67
CA ASN A 6 -11.15 14.58 -18.03
C ASN A 6 -12.42 14.48 -17.18
N ILE A 7 -12.75 15.50 -16.38
CA ILE A 7 -13.85 15.52 -15.42
C ILE A 7 -14.93 16.49 -15.93
N ASN A 8 -16.18 16.05 -15.96
CA ASN A 8 -17.34 16.90 -16.31
C ASN A 8 -17.88 17.67 -15.10
N ASP A 9 -18.78 18.63 -15.31
CA ASP A 9 -19.29 19.52 -14.25
C ASP A 9 -20.07 18.77 -13.16
N ALA A 10 -20.80 17.71 -13.50
CA ALA A 10 -21.52 16.90 -12.51
C ALA A 10 -20.54 16.13 -11.61
N GLU A 11 -19.47 15.61 -12.18
CA GLU A 11 -18.39 14.95 -11.42
C GLU A 11 -17.66 15.94 -10.53
N ARG A 12 -17.40 17.19 -11.00
CA ARG A 12 -16.80 18.25 -10.17
C ARG A 12 -17.63 18.50 -8.91
N GLN A 13 -18.95 18.62 -9.03
CA GLN A 13 -19.84 18.82 -7.89
C GLN A 13 -19.81 17.62 -6.91
N GLN A 14 -19.71 16.39 -7.42
CA GLN A 14 -19.56 15.20 -6.59
C GLN A 14 -18.21 15.18 -5.86
N ILE A 15 -17.14 15.58 -6.54
CA ILE A 15 -15.79 15.68 -5.95
C ILE A 15 -15.76 16.73 -4.85
N ASP A 16 -16.35 17.92 -5.05
CA ASP A 16 -16.44 18.97 -4.04
C ASP A 16 -17.19 18.48 -2.79
N THR A 17 -18.28 17.76 -2.99
CA THR A 17 -19.06 17.16 -1.89
C THR A 17 -18.24 16.10 -1.16
N TYR A 18 -17.54 15.25 -1.87
CA TYR A 18 -16.68 14.22 -1.31
C TYR A 18 -15.49 14.82 -0.54
N ALA A 19 -14.82 15.83 -1.12
CA ALA A 19 -13.71 16.54 -0.47
C ALA A 19 -14.13 17.15 0.88
N LYS A 20 -15.37 17.69 0.95
CA LYS A 20 -15.92 18.15 2.23
C LYS A 20 -16.11 17.00 3.23
N GLY A 21 -16.55 15.83 2.77
CA GLY A 21 -16.65 14.62 3.60
C GLY A 21 -15.27 14.20 4.12
N ILE A 22 -14.25 14.19 3.27
CA ILE A 22 -12.85 13.89 3.65
C ILE A 22 -12.34 14.85 4.73
N SER A 23 -12.69 16.16 4.67
CA SER A 23 -12.27 17.11 5.71
C SER A 23 -12.83 16.77 7.10
N TYR A 24 -14.01 16.19 7.18
CA TYR A 24 -14.58 15.70 8.45
C TYR A 24 -13.89 14.41 8.92
N THR A 25 -13.57 13.51 8.00
CA THR A 25 -12.80 12.30 8.30
C THR A 25 -11.42 12.68 8.83
N ASP A 26 -10.75 13.66 8.22
CA ASP A 26 -9.45 14.16 8.66
C ASP A 26 -9.51 14.70 10.10
N GLN A 27 -10.49 15.54 10.43
CA GLN A 27 -10.70 16.03 11.79
C GLN A 27 -10.99 14.91 12.80
N ALA A 28 -11.79 13.92 12.41
CA ALA A 28 -12.09 12.77 13.26
C ALA A 28 -10.84 11.90 13.47
N THR A 29 -10.04 11.70 12.43
CA THR A 29 -8.77 10.97 12.49
C THR A 29 -7.79 11.69 13.41
N ALA A 30 -7.62 13.01 13.28
CA ALA A 30 -6.76 13.80 14.16
C ALA A 30 -7.18 13.64 15.63
N THR A 31 -8.49 13.80 15.92
CA THR A 31 -9.03 13.61 17.27
C THR A 31 -8.78 12.19 17.80
N PHE A 32 -8.94 11.19 16.96
CA PHE A 32 -8.68 9.80 17.32
C PHE A 32 -7.20 9.56 17.67
N LEU A 33 -6.28 10.07 16.85
CA LEU A 33 -4.85 9.97 17.13
C LEU A 33 -4.45 10.71 18.40
N ASP A 34 -5.04 11.89 18.68
CA ASP A 34 -4.85 12.61 19.94
C ASP A 34 -5.30 11.78 21.15
N GLN A 35 -6.43 11.08 21.05
CA GLN A 35 -6.89 10.17 22.11
C GLN A 35 -5.96 8.98 22.30
N LEU A 36 -5.48 8.38 21.20
CA LEU A 36 -4.48 7.31 21.28
C LEU A 36 -3.17 7.77 21.89
N ASN A 37 -2.81 9.03 21.69
CA ASN A 37 -1.59 9.61 22.23
C ASN A 37 -1.64 9.79 23.76
N MET A 38 -2.83 9.76 24.37
CA MET A 38 -3.01 9.77 25.83
C MET A 38 -2.92 8.39 26.47
N ILE A 39 -2.84 7.33 25.68
CA ILE A 39 -2.74 5.96 26.17
C ILE A 39 -1.29 5.62 26.48
N GLU A 40 -1.04 5.07 27.67
CA GLU A 40 0.33 4.76 28.13
C GLU A 40 0.93 3.50 27.48
N GLN A 41 0.12 2.64 26.83
CA GLN A 41 0.63 1.51 26.07
C GLN A 41 1.16 1.98 24.70
N PRO A 42 2.26 1.39 24.21
CA PRO A 42 2.72 1.61 22.84
C PRO A 42 1.66 1.21 21.82
N ILE A 43 1.32 2.12 20.92
CA ILE A 43 0.35 1.89 19.84
C ILE A 43 0.94 2.38 18.53
N THR A 44 0.90 1.51 17.52
CA THR A 44 1.20 1.88 16.13
C THR A 44 -0.04 1.73 15.27
N VAL A 45 -0.35 2.72 14.47
CA VAL A 45 -1.50 2.79 13.58
C VAL A 45 -1.03 2.77 12.14
N ILE A 46 -1.63 1.91 11.34
CA ILE A 46 -1.58 1.95 9.87
C ILE A 46 -2.93 2.49 9.41
N PHE A 47 -2.94 3.65 8.80
CA PHE A 47 -4.13 4.27 8.22
C PHE A 47 -3.99 4.30 6.70
N TYR A 48 -5.01 3.91 5.97
CA TYR A 48 -4.99 3.91 4.51
C TYR A 48 -6.40 4.01 3.92
N GLY A 49 -6.51 4.60 2.71
CA GLY A 49 -7.71 4.51 1.91
C GLY A 49 -7.75 3.15 1.19
N ASP A 50 -8.89 2.49 1.20
CA ASP A 50 -9.08 1.20 0.53
C ASP A 50 -9.23 1.35 -0.99
N HIS A 51 -9.92 2.40 -1.43
CA HIS A 51 -10.07 2.79 -2.84
C HIS A 51 -10.64 4.21 -2.96
N LEU A 52 -10.51 4.80 -4.16
CA LEU A 52 -11.20 6.05 -4.48
C LEU A 52 -12.72 5.83 -4.68
N PRO A 53 -13.55 6.86 -4.42
CA PRO A 53 -14.99 6.78 -4.68
C PRO A 53 -15.28 6.66 -6.18
N GLY A 54 -16.42 6.05 -6.53
CA GLY A 54 -16.84 5.83 -7.92
C GLY A 54 -17.38 7.07 -8.63
N ILE A 55 -16.77 8.25 -8.42
CA ILE A 55 -17.22 9.55 -8.95
C ILE A 55 -16.38 10.05 -10.13
N TYR A 56 -15.47 9.24 -10.66
CA TYR A 56 -14.52 9.60 -11.72
C TYR A 56 -14.81 8.87 -13.03
N SER A 57 -16.09 8.62 -13.35
CA SER A 57 -16.47 7.78 -14.48
C SER A 57 -16.03 8.32 -15.85
N SER A 58 -15.91 9.65 -16.01
CA SER A 58 -15.35 10.24 -17.23
C SER A 58 -13.85 10.05 -17.32
N ALA A 59 -13.12 10.32 -16.24
CA ALA A 59 -11.66 10.13 -16.20
C ALA A 59 -11.26 8.66 -16.32
N ALA A 60 -12.07 7.73 -15.80
CA ALA A 60 -11.82 6.28 -15.86
C ALA A 60 -11.83 5.70 -17.29
N LYS A 61 -12.39 6.42 -18.28
CA LYS A 61 -12.36 6.01 -19.68
C LYS A 61 -10.98 6.14 -20.31
N TYR A 62 -10.08 6.87 -19.68
CA TYR A 62 -8.74 7.15 -20.20
C TYR A 62 -7.72 6.23 -19.54
N LYS A 63 -6.97 5.50 -20.37
CA LYS A 63 -6.01 4.50 -19.89
C LYS A 63 -4.88 5.11 -19.04
N GLU A 64 -4.48 6.32 -19.34
CA GLU A 64 -3.45 7.07 -18.63
C GLU A 64 -3.82 7.41 -17.19
N ASN A 65 -5.13 7.44 -16.87
CA ASN A 65 -5.62 7.74 -15.53
C ASN A 65 -5.74 6.50 -14.62
N GLN A 66 -5.59 5.29 -15.17
CA GLN A 66 -5.87 4.08 -14.44
C GLN A 66 -5.01 3.92 -13.19
N LEU A 67 -3.72 4.24 -13.26
CA LEU A 67 -2.85 4.17 -12.08
C LEU A 67 -3.33 5.14 -11.00
N THR A 68 -3.45 6.43 -11.32
CA THR A 68 -3.87 7.48 -10.37
C THR A 68 -5.24 7.19 -9.75
N LEU A 69 -6.17 6.60 -10.50
CA LEU A 69 -7.49 6.21 -9.97
C LEU A 69 -7.46 4.98 -9.07
N HIS A 70 -6.31 4.33 -8.90
CA HIS A 70 -6.10 3.22 -7.98
C HIS A 70 -5.09 3.57 -6.87
N GLU A 71 -4.74 4.85 -6.74
CA GLU A 71 -3.90 5.37 -5.65
C GLU A 71 -4.79 5.90 -4.53
N SER A 72 -4.34 5.70 -3.29
CA SER A 72 -4.93 6.28 -2.08
C SER A 72 -3.83 6.62 -1.09
N ASP A 73 -4.10 7.60 -0.22
CA ASP A 73 -3.14 7.98 0.80
C ASP A 73 -3.05 6.94 1.92
N TYR A 74 -1.88 6.83 2.54
CA TYR A 74 -1.66 6.06 3.74
C TYR A 74 -0.65 6.74 4.65
N PHE A 75 -0.65 6.37 5.93
CA PHE A 75 0.42 6.69 6.86
C PHE A 75 0.60 5.61 7.92
N ILE A 76 1.80 5.56 8.50
CA ILE A 76 2.13 4.78 9.69
C ILE A 76 2.50 5.77 10.78
N TRP A 77 1.87 5.63 11.95
CA TRP A 77 2.04 6.54 13.07
C TRP A 77 2.12 5.77 14.39
N SER A 78 2.93 6.24 15.31
CA SER A 78 3.04 5.69 16.66
C SER A 78 2.79 6.76 17.72
N ASN A 79 2.08 6.38 18.79
CA ASN A 79 1.80 7.28 19.91
C ASN A 79 3.07 7.59 20.73
N SER A 80 2.97 8.60 21.62
CA SER A 80 4.07 9.08 22.45
C SER A 80 4.66 8.03 23.40
N SER A 81 3.91 6.97 23.71
CA SER A 81 4.36 5.86 24.56
C SER A 81 5.17 4.81 23.79
N SER A 82 5.19 4.88 22.46
CA SER A 82 5.97 3.98 21.61
C SER A 82 7.42 4.45 21.46
N SER A 83 8.37 3.52 21.42
CA SER A 83 9.77 3.81 21.08
C SER A 83 9.94 4.38 19.66
N SER A 84 8.98 4.11 18.78
CA SER A 84 8.96 4.63 17.40
C SER A 84 8.16 5.94 17.25
N ALA A 85 7.79 6.60 18.35
CA ALA A 85 7.11 7.89 18.30
C ALA A 85 7.93 8.92 17.51
N GLY A 86 7.33 9.52 16.49
CA GLY A 86 8.00 10.50 15.62
C GLY A 86 8.97 9.92 14.59
N SER A 87 9.18 8.58 14.57
CA SER A 87 9.96 7.92 13.51
C SER A 87 9.29 8.10 12.16
N LYS A 88 10.09 8.23 11.11
CA LYS A 88 9.65 8.28 9.71
C LYS A 88 10.58 7.42 8.88
N LEU A 89 10.01 6.63 8.00
CA LEU A 89 10.77 5.99 6.92
C LEU A 89 11.24 7.05 5.91
N SER A 90 12.26 6.74 5.14
CA SER A 90 12.69 7.64 4.06
C SER A 90 11.62 7.75 2.97
N PRO A 91 11.60 8.83 2.17
CA PRO A 91 10.67 8.94 1.04
C PRO A 91 10.77 7.75 0.08
N GLU A 92 11.97 7.24 -0.18
CA GLU A 92 12.19 6.07 -1.03
C GLU A 92 11.51 4.81 -0.51
N GLU A 93 11.32 4.70 0.82
CA GLU A 93 10.70 3.56 1.48
C GLU A 93 9.20 3.78 1.76
N SER A 94 8.69 5.00 1.68
CA SER A 94 7.35 5.33 2.15
C SER A 94 6.46 6.07 1.17
N ASP A 95 6.98 6.79 0.17
CA ASP A 95 6.16 7.62 -0.71
C ASP A 95 5.22 6.78 -1.59
N TYR A 96 5.67 5.60 -2.02
CA TYR A 96 4.84 4.65 -2.76
C TYR A 96 4.95 3.26 -2.16
N SER A 97 3.81 2.68 -1.82
CA SER A 97 3.71 1.32 -1.31
C SER A 97 2.42 0.66 -1.80
N SER A 98 2.25 -0.60 -1.51
CA SER A 98 1.00 -1.32 -1.70
C SER A 98 0.60 -2.05 -0.43
N SER A 99 -0.69 -2.29 -0.24
CA SER A 99 -1.26 -2.76 1.02
C SER A 99 -0.67 -4.09 1.52
N ASN A 100 -0.16 -4.94 0.62
CA ASN A 100 0.52 -6.18 0.98
C ASN A 100 1.86 -5.96 1.70
N PHE A 101 2.46 -4.76 1.63
CA PHE A 101 3.70 -4.41 2.31
C PHE A 101 3.49 -3.65 3.63
N PHE A 102 2.28 -3.20 3.95
CA PHE A 102 2.03 -2.35 5.12
C PHE A 102 2.49 -2.95 6.45
N MET A 103 2.38 -4.27 6.62
CA MET A 103 2.87 -4.92 7.85
C MET A 103 4.40 -4.93 7.93
N ALA A 104 5.09 -5.10 6.80
CA ALA A 104 6.54 -5.00 6.75
C ALA A 104 6.99 -3.56 7.04
N SER A 105 6.40 -2.57 6.39
CA SER A 105 6.68 -1.14 6.62
C SER A 105 6.39 -0.72 8.07
N ALA A 106 5.32 -1.25 8.68
CA ALA A 106 5.05 -1.00 10.10
C ALA A 106 6.11 -1.62 11.02
N ALA A 107 6.60 -2.81 10.68
CA ALA A 107 7.67 -3.44 11.44
C ALA A 107 9.00 -2.66 11.32
N GLU A 108 9.34 -2.17 10.13
CA GLU A 108 10.48 -1.28 9.91
C GLU A 108 10.32 0.04 10.69
N HIS A 109 9.16 0.67 10.65
CA HIS A 109 8.84 1.87 11.43
C HIS A 109 9.04 1.67 12.95
N MET A 110 8.71 0.48 13.44
CA MET A 110 8.86 0.12 14.86
C MET A 110 10.26 -0.40 15.24
N ASP A 111 11.17 -0.58 14.29
CA ASP A 111 12.43 -1.32 14.46
C ASP A 111 12.19 -2.68 15.13
N ALA A 112 11.18 -3.40 14.67
CA ALA A 112 10.72 -4.63 15.29
C ALA A 112 11.42 -5.85 14.70
N LYS A 113 11.76 -6.81 15.56
CA LYS A 113 12.15 -8.15 15.08
C LYS A 113 10.96 -8.82 14.40
N VAL A 114 11.20 -9.43 13.27
CA VAL A 114 10.15 -9.97 12.40
C VAL A 114 10.29 -11.46 12.14
N THR A 115 9.22 -12.07 11.68
CA THR A 115 9.22 -13.44 11.18
C THR A 115 9.96 -13.53 9.84
N PRO A 116 10.45 -14.71 9.42
CA PRO A 116 11.06 -14.87 8.09
C PRO A 116 10.16 -14.40 6.95
N PHE A 117 8.84 -14.57 7.07
CA PHE A 117 7.90 -14.07 6.06
C PHE A 117 7.87 -12.55 5.97
N LEU A 118 7.82 -11.85 7.10
CA LEU A 118 7.88 -10.38 7.09
C LEU A 118 9.24 -9.87 6.61
N ALA A 119 10.34 -10.56 6.94
CA ALA A 119 11.66 -10.22 6.40
C ALA A 119 11.68 -10.33 4.87
N LEU A 120 11.12 -11.41 4.30
CA LEU A 120 10.97 -11.54 2.84
C LEU A 120 10.14 -10.40 2.26
N LEU A 121 9.03 -10.02 2.90
CA LEU A 121 8.20 -8.90 2.43
C LEU A 121 8.96 -7.57 2.46
N THR A 122 9.79 -7.33 3.47
CA THR A 122 10.66 -6.16 3.54
C THR A 122 11.64 -6.13 2.37
N GLU A 123 12.33 -7.23 2.07
CA GLU A 123 13.28 -7.32 0.94
C GLU A 123 12.56 -7.13 -0.41
N VAL A 124 11.36 -7.71 -0.56
CA VAL A 124 10.54 -7.49 -1.77
C VAL A 124 10.16 -6.01 -1.90
N HIS A 125 9.70 -5.38 -0.82
CA HIS A 125 9.31 -3.96 -0.80
C HIS A 125 10.47 -3.03 -1.16
N GLN A 126 11.66 -3.27 -0.60
CA GLN A 126 12.87 -2.49 -0.91
C GLN A 126 13.30 -2.64 -2.37
N SER A 127 13.05 -3.79 -2.99
CA SER A 127 13.37 -4.04 -4.41
C SER A 127 12.27 -3.59 -5.38
N VAL A 128 11.02 -3.62 -4.94
CA VAL A 128 9.82 -3.23 -5.71
C VAL A 128 8.84 -2.54 -4.76
N PRO A 129 8.93 -1.21 -4.63
CA PRO A 129 8.21 -0.43 -3.63
C PRO A 129 6.70 -0.59 -3.67
N ALA A 130 6.10 -0.73 -4.85
CA ALA A 130 4.66 -0.99 -4.94
C ALA A 130 4.30 -1.94 -6.08
N VAL A 131 3.21 -2.67 -5.86
CA VAL A 131 2.58 -3.53 -6.87
C VAL A 131 1.11 -3.16 -6.99
N SER A 132 0.59 -3.15 -8.21
CA SER A 132 -0.81 -2.84 -8.47
C SER A 132 -1.43 -3.82 -9.45
N ARG A 133 -2.69 -4.15 -9.25
CA ARG A 133 -3.52 -4.91 -10.18
C ARG A 133 -4.69 -4.04 -10.61
N PHE A 134 -4.44 -3.09 -11.49
CA PHE A 134 -5.53 -2.37 -12.12
C PHE A 134 -5.89 -3.05 -13.44
N ALA A 135 -7.18 -3.14 -13.72
CA ALA A 135 -7.69 -3.68 -14.97
C ALA A 135 -7.21 -2.83 -16.13
N SER A 136 -6.40 -3.40 -17.01
CA SER A 136 -5.90 -2.68 -18.18
C SER A 136 -6.94 -2.47 -19.29
N THR A 137 -8.07 -3.17 -19.25
CA THR A 137 -9.29 -3.01 -20.08
C THR A 137 -10.38 -4.00 -19.68
N ASP A 138 -11.56 -3.56 -19.52
CA ASP A 138 -12.94 -4.05 -19.72
C ASP A 138 -13.36 -5.51 -19.43
N ALA A 139 -12.49 -6.50 -19.35
CA ALA A 139 -12.94 -7.90 -19.25
C ALA A 139 -12.38 -8.70 -18.06
N ASP A 140 -11.34 -8.25 -17.39
CA ASP A 140 -10.54 -9.10 -16.53
C ASP A 140 -10.43 -8.64 -15.06
N TRP A 141 -11.55 -8.43 -14.40
CA TRP A 141 -11.57 -8.42 -12.94
C TRP A 141 -11.04 -9.77 -12.43
N GLY A 142 -9.78 -9.77 -11.99
CA GLY A 142 -9.11 -10.94 -11.44
C GLY A 142 -8.00 -11.56 -12.30
N THR A 143 -7.87 -11.20 -13.57
CA THR A 143 -6.79 -11.68 -14.44
C THR A 143 -5.81 -10.60 -14.89
N GLY A 144 -5.97 -9.35 -14.39
CA GLY A 144 -5.10 -8.23 -14.73
C GLY A 144 -3.62 -8.55 -14.41
N SER A 145 -2.74 -8.18 -15.33
CA SER A 145 -1.30 -8.32 -15.12
C SER A 145 -0.86 -7.44 -13.96
N THR A 146 -0.02 -7.97 -13.06
CA THR A 146 0.59 -7.17 -12.01
C THR A 146 1.50 -6.12 -12.64
N SER A 147 1.28 -4.87 -12.25
CA SER A 147 2.14 -3.73 -12.54
C SER A 147 3.07 -3.48 -11.36
N TYR A 148 4.29 -3.07 -11.65
CA TYR A 148 5.33 -2.78 -10.67
C TYR A 148 5.65 -1.29 -10.73
N LEU A 149 5.87 -0.66 -9.59
CA LEU A 149 6.21 0.75 -9.48
C LEU A 149 7.57 0.90 -8.77
N ASP A 150 8.30 1.93 -9.16
CA ASP A 150 9.48 2.38 -8.42
C ASP A 150 9.10 3.32 -7.27
N SER A 151 10.11 3.78 -6.51
CA SER A 151 9.93 4.69 -5.38
C SER A 151 9.40 6.09 -5.76
N SER A 152 9.37 6.41 -7.05
CA SER A 152 8.75 7.65 -7.56
C SER A 152 7.33 7.43 -8.12
N GLY A 153 6.76 6.22 -7.96
CA GLY A 153 5.44 5.85 -8.45
C GLY A 153 5.38 5.63 -9.96
N GLN A 154 6.54 5.45 -10.63
CA GLN A 154 6.57 5.20 -12.07
C GLN A 154 6.47 3.71 -12.38
N LEU A 155 5.71 3.38 -13.42
CA LEU A 155 5.52 2.00 -13.85
C LEU A 155 6.81 1.40 -14.41
N ILE A 156 7.23 0.29 -13.83
CA ILE A 156 8.36 -0.52 -14.29
C ILE A 156 7.84 -1.71 -15.11
N LYS A 157 8.35 -1.89 -16.32
CA LYS A 157 8.07 -3.11 -17.09
C LYS A 157 8.77 -4.30 -16.43
N LYS A 158 8.10 -5.43 -16.28
CA LYS A 158 8.64 -6.66 -15.65
C LYS A 158 10.02 -7.05 -16.19
N LYS A 159 10.27 -6.88 -17.50
CA LYS A 159 11.57 -7.17 -18.11
C LYS A 159 12.72 -6.29 -17.59
N ASN A 160 12.40 -5.09 -17.10
CA ASN A 160 13.36 -4.10 -16.62
C ASN A 160 13.64 -4.23 -15.11
N LEU A 161 12.92 -5.08 -14.39
CA LEU A 161 13.26 -5.41 -13.00
C LEU A 161 14.65 -6.04 -12.94
N SER A 162 15.38 -5.79 -11.85
CA SER A 162 16.67 -6.45 -11.57
C SER A 162 16.49 -7.96 -11.46
N SER A 163 17.58 -8.72 -11.58
CA SER A 163 17.54 -10.17 -11.36
C SER A 163 17.15 -10.49 -9.92
N GLU A 164 17.61 -9.71 -8.95
CA GLU A 164 17.26 -9.81 -7.53
C GLU A 164 15.78 -9.61 -7.29
N ALA A 165 15.21 -8.49 -7.78
CA ALA A 165 13.78 -8.21 -7.68
C ALA A 165 12.92 -9.35 -8.28
N LYS A 166 13.36 -9.92 -9.41
CA LYS A 166 12.67 -11.06 -10.03
C LYS A 166 12.68 -12.31 -9.15
N HIS A 167 13.83 -12.61 -8.51
CA HIS A 167 13.95 -13.75 -7.59
C HIS A 167 13.07 -13.53 -6.35
N LEU A 168 13.16 -12.37 -5.72
CA LEU A 168 12.35 -12.04 -4.54
C LEU A 168 10.83 -12.11 -4.82
N LEU A 169 10.39 -11.59 -5.97
CA LEU A 169 8.99 -11.70 -6.39
C LEU A 169 8.57 -13.17 -6.65
N GLU A 170 9.46 -14.00 -7.17
CA GLU A 170 9.18 -15.43 -7.36
C GLU A 170 9.13 -16.17 -6.02
N ASP A 171 10.05 -15.89 -5.10
CA ASP A 171 10.02 -16.44 -3.75
C ASP A 171 8.74 -16.06 -3.01
N TYR A 172 8.35 -14.79 -3.07
CA TYR A 172 7.09 -14.32 -2.51
C TYR A 172 5.88 -15.04 -3.12
N ARG A 173 5.85 -15.20 -4.44
CA ARG A 173 4.80 -15.95 -5.14
C ARG A 173 4.75 -17.42 -4.70
N LEU A 174 5.90 -18.07 -4.51
CA LEU A 174 6.00 -19.46 -4.07
C LEU A 174 5.50 -19.62 -2.64
N VAL A 175 5.85 -18.70 -1.73
CA VAL A 175 5.37 -18.67 -0.35
C VAL A 175 3.85 -18.52 -0.33
N GLN A 176 3.30 -17.57 -1.09
CA GLN A 176 1.85 -17.39 -1.19
C GLN A 176 1.15 -18.64 -1.76
N TYR A 177 1.73 -19.25 -2.78
CA TYR A 177 1.18 -20.48 -3.35
C TYR A 177 1.17 -21.62 -2.33
N ASP A 178 2.29 -21.84 -1.62
CA ASP A 178 2.39 -22.91 -0.63
C ASP A 178 1.38 -22.75 0.50
N GLN A 179 1.09 -21.52 0.90
CA GLN A 179 0.10 -21.21 1.95
C GLN A 179 -1.36 -21.35 1.49
N THR A 180 -1.66 -21.23 0.21
CA THR A 180 -3.05 -21.15 -0.28
C THR A 180 -3.49 -22.39 -1.06
N ALA A 181 -2.63 -22.91 -1.93
CA ALA A 181 -2.98 -23.99 -2.85
C ALA A 181 -1.88 -25.07 -2.97
N GLY A 182 -0.75 -24.86 -2.31
CA GLY A 182 0.38 -25.79 -2.26
C GLY A 182 0.16 -26.94 -1.27
N LYS A 183 1.25 -27.58 -0.90
CA LYS A 183 1.24 -28.73 0.03
C LYS A 183 1.68 -28.36 1.45
N GLY A 184 1.89 -27.06 1.74
CA GLY A 184 2.33 -26.58 3.03
C GLY A 184 3.74 -27.05 3.40
N TYR A 185 4.70 -26.90 2.49
CA TYR A 185 6.10 -27.27 2.73
C TYR A 185 6.79 -26.36 3.75
N LEU A 186 6.37 -25.08 3.81
CA LEU A 186 6.88 -24.14 4.79
C LEU A 186 6.30 -24.44 6.17
N SER A 187 7.16 -24.54 7.17
CA SER A 187 6.70 -24.76 8.54
C SER A 187 5.99 -23.51 9.09
N GLU A 188 5.10 -23.69 10.06
CA GLU A 188 4.42 -22.60 10.77
C GLU A 188 5.40 -21.58 11.38
N ASN A 189 6.61 -22.01 11.75
CA ASN A 189 7.66 -21.11 12.28
C ASN A 189 8.05 -19.99 11.31
N TRP A 190 7.86 -20.20 10.01
CA TRP A 190 8.10 -19.17 8.98
C TRP A 190 7.19 -17.94 9.17
N PHE A 191 6.01 -18.15 9.71
CA PHE A 191 4.97 -17.13 9.85
C PHE A 191 4.77 -16.65 11.28
N ASN A 192 5.06 -17.52 12.27
CA ASN A 192 4.66 -17.30 13.65
C ASN A 192 5.84 -17.12 14.61
N ARG A 193 7.07 -17.42 14.20
CA ARG A 193 8.24 -17.34 15.08
C ARG A 193 9.18 -16.23 14.67
N VAL A 194 9.41 -15.31 15.58
CA VAL A 194 10.49 -14.33 15.50
C VAL A 194 11.78 -15.02 16.00
N PRO A 195 12.87 -14.99 15.23
CA PRO A 195 14.15 -15.62 15.61
C PRO A 195 14.79 -15.00 16.87
#